data_501ff73b8ec4add78a3cbb1539f471b5
#
_entry.id   501ff73b8ec4add78a3cbb1539f471b5
#
_cell.length_a   1.000
_cell.length_b   1.000
_cell.length_c   1.000
_cell.angle_alpha   90.00
_cell.angle_beta   90.00
_cell.angle_gamma   90.00
#
_symmetry.space_group_name_H-M   'P 1'
#
loop_
_entity.id
_entity.type
_entity.pdbx_description
1 polymer ?
#
loop_
_entity_poly.entity_id
_entity_poly.type
_entity_poly.pdbx_seq_one_letter_code
_entity_poly.pdbx_strand_id
1 'polypeptide(L)'
;MDLWKKLIFLFLFVCIMSYLFSPYKSVAFLGHGGRYTGLVFYGACVCMYYVVSTCYRFEKRDITYVLCSTILVNVWAVLNYAGMDPFYIYKDVPAAMKTVYISSLGNIDIYGMYVNMMLALAMFSFVYEESTAGKLFYGICALLGMMGSLASDSDMAVAGMFFAFVILIYFAISDYNRLIRYFMLAVELFIAGRILGVIYIFNQFNTRIIKSVGSIIVYKNVFVVFPVVCFIAIFIIQLLHDKYDLFANKKLIDKIKKIYVIICVVFAAAACLMVIICTAVQRGPLAITDDWGSGRGYIWKNSLDGFKNLPFINKIFGAGEASTAWVLSDYSAAANNIFNRGRVDNAHNIWINMLITLGIAGLIVYVLLLVAAISNIKRHLKGSSKACHMNKSRYMLAGAGLAVMVYSIQGTAEMLEVITFPIFFCLLAMLNCSTKNINIEKQEVDKKETDI
;
A
#
# COMPACT_ATOMS: atom_id res chain seq x y z
N MET A 1 -7.80 -26.00 11.05
CA MET A 1 -7.02 -25.03 10.23
C MET A 1 -7.77 -23.70 10.26
N ASP A 2 -7.10 -22.61 10.66
CA ASP A 2 -7.74 -21.30 10.73
C ASP A 2 -8.09 -20.75 9.33
N LEU A 3 -8.96 -19.72 9.26
CA LEU A 3 -9.42 -19.14 8.00
C LEU A 3 -8.25 -18.68 7.11
N TRP A 4 -7.22 -18.08 7.73
CA TRP A 4 -6.06 -17.59 7.02
C TRP A 4 -5.30 -18.68 6.28
N LYS A 5 -5.03 -19.79 6.97
CA LYS A 5 -4.36 -20.94 6.35
C LYS A 5 -5.19 -21.53 5.21
N LYS A 6 -6.53 -21.59 5.38
CA LYS A 6 -7.40 -22.04 4.29
C LYS A 6 -7.31 -21.15 3.06
N LEU A 7 -7.33 -19.83 3.23
CA LEU A 7 -7.23 -18.85 2.13
C LEU A 7 -5.87 -18.89 1.43
N ILE A 8 -4.79 -19.02 2.19
CA ILE A 8 -3.43 -19.11 1.62
C ILE A 8 -3.23 -20.44 0.86
N PHE A 9 -3.74 -21.55 1.37
CA PHE A 9 -3.72 -22.82 0.63
C PHE A 9 -4.61 -22.77 -0.61
N LEU A 10 -5.77 -22.12 -0.52
CA LEU A 10 -6.62 -21.89 -1.69
C LEU A 10 -5.91 -21.03 -2.74
N PHE A 11 -5.16 -20.00 -2.31
CA PHE A 11 -4.34 -19.21 -3.21
C PHE A 11 -3.30 -20.06 -3.94
N LEU A 12 -2.54 -20.90 -3.20
CA LEU A 12 -1.57 -21.80 -3.81
C LEU A 12 -2.22 -22.81 -4.75
N PHE A 13 -3.38 -23.35 -4.37
CA PHE A 13 -4.15 -24.25 -5.23
C PHE A 13 -4.52 -23.58 -6.55
N VAL A 14 -5.00 -22.33 -6.51
CA VAL A 14 -5.32 -21.57 -7.73
C VAL A 14 -4.07 -21.33 -8.59
N CYS A 15 -2.93 -21.01 -7.98
CA CYS A 15 -1.66 -20.88 -8.71
C CYS A 15 -1.28 -22.20 -9.41
N ILE A 16 -1.38 -23.33 -8.73
CA ILE A 16 -1.09 -24.65 -9.33
C ILE A 16 -2.05 -24.94 -10.49
N MET A 17 -3.35 -24.67 -10.31
CA MET A 17 -4.33 -24.87 -11.39
C MET A 17 -4.08 -23.92 -12.56
N SER A 18 -3.70 -22.67 -12.30
CA SER A 18 -3.30 -21.71 -13.33
C SER A 18 -2.11 -22.24 -14.15
N TYR A 19 -1.07 -22.74 -13.48
CA TYR A 19 0.05 -23.38 -14.14
C TYR A 19 -0.36 -24.60 -14.97
N LEU A 20 -1.18 -25.50 -14.39
CA LEU A 20 -1.60 -26.74 -15.07
C LEU A 20 -2.41 -26.49 -16.34
N PHE A 21 -3.25 -25.46 -16.36
CA PHE A 21 -4.05 -25.08 -17.53
C PHE A 21 -3.37 -24.04 -18.43
N SER A 22 -2.21 -23.51 -18.04
CA SER A 22 -1.49 -22.53 -18.84
C SER A 22 -1.03 -23.11 -20.19
N PRO A 23 -1.26 -22.39 -21.31
CA PRO A 23 -0.61 -22.70 -22.58
C PRO A 23 0.87 -22.29 -22.59
N TYR A 24 1.36 -21.53 -21.60
CA TYR A 24 2.70 -20.95 -21.53
C TYR A 24 3.52 -21.56 -20.37
N LYS A 25 3.61 -22.89 -20.30
CA LYS A 25 4.20 -23.66 -19.18
C LYS A 25 5.57 -23.20 -18.72
N SER A 26 6.49 -22.96 -19.65
CA SER A 26 7.87 -22.57 -19.33
C SER A 26 7.93 -21.22 -18.61
N VAL A 27 7.08 -20.29 -19.01
CA VAL A 27 7.00 -18.96 -18.42
C VAL A 27 6.22 -19.00 -17.11
N ALA A 28 5.12 -19.74 -17.08
CA ALA A 28 4.26 -19.83 -15.89
C ALA A 28 4.98 -20.51 -14.71
N PHE A 29 6.02 -21.33 -14.95
CA PHE A 29 6.75 -21.97 -13.86
C PHE A 29 7.73 -21.04 -13.14
N LEU A 30 8.65 -20.40 -13.87
CA LEU A 30 9.69 -19.53 -13.26
C LEU A 30 9.42 -18.05 -13.44
N GLY A 31 8.68 -17.66 -14.47
CA GLY A 31 8.58 -16.28 -14.92
C GLY A 31 9.54 -15.99 -16.07
N HIS A 32 9.59 -14.73 -16.52
CA HIS A 32 10.41 -14.31 -17.65
C HIS A 32 10.89 -12.84 -17.49
N GLY A 33 12.00 -12.51 -18.16
CA GLY A 33 12.39 -11.13 -18.44
C GLY A 33 12.71 -10.27 -17.22
N GLY A 34 13.31 -10.85 -16.18
CA GLY A 34 13.70 -10.12 -14.97
C GLY A 34 12.57 -9.95 -13.93
N ARG A 35 11.32 -10.36 -14.24
CA ARG A 35 10.22 -10.30 -13.28
C ARG A 35 10.08 -11.53 -12.41
N TYR A 36 10.34 -12.73 -12.95
CA TYR A 36 10.35 -14.01 -12.24
C TYR A 36 9.15 -14.26 -11.32
N THR A 37 7.95 -13.80 -11.72
CA THR A 37 6.70 -13.96 -10.97
C THR A 37 5.94 -15.23 -11.36
N GLY A 38 6.64 -16.35 -11.56
CA GLY A 38 6.04 -17.64 -11.86
C GLY A 38 5.54 -18.41 -10.64
N LEU A 39 5.05 -19.64 -10.84
CA LEU A 39 4.53 -20.51 -9.78
C LEU A 39 5.52 -20.70 -8.63
N VAL A 40 6.81 -20.82 -8.92
CA VAL A 40 7.87 -20.98 -7.90
C VAL A 40 7.90 -19.79 -6.97
N PHE A 41 7.77 -18.56 -7.49
CA PHE A 41 7.72 -17.34 -6.71
C PHE A 41 6.50 -17.30 -5.76
N TYR A 42 5.30 -17.61 -6.28
CA TYR A 42 4.08 -17.65 -5.44
C TYR A 42 4.16 -18.75 -4.40
N GLY A 43 4.71 -19.93 -4.78
CA GLY A 43 4.99 -21.02 -3.85
C GLY A 43 5.92 -20.61 -2.72
N ALA A 44 7.00 -19.89 -3.03
CA ALA A 44 7.92 -19.35 -2.03
C ALA A 44 7.24 -18.33 -1.09
N CYS A 45 6.40 -17.42 -1.61
CA CYS A 45 5.62 -16.49 -0.80
C CYS A 45 4.66 -17.22 0.16
N VAL A 46 4.00 -18.28 -0.31
CA VAL A 46 3.11 -19.11 0.51
C VAL A 46 3.90 -19.87 1.58
N CYS A 47 5.03 -20.47 1.23
CA CYS A 47 5.92 -21.14 2.19
C CYS A 47 6.41 -20.14 3.27
N MET A 48 6.88 -18.98 2.86
CA MET A 48 7.30 -17.91 3.77
C MET A 48 6.16 -17.50 4.72
N TYR A 49 4.97 -17.24 4.19
CA TYR A 49 3.78 -16.95 5.00
C TYR A 49 3.52 -18.06 6.02
N TYR A 50 3.55 -19.32 5.59
CA TYR A 50 3.26 -20.45 6.46
C TYR A 50 4.28 -20.58 7.59
N VAL A 51 5.56 -20.51 7.28
CA VAL A 51 6.66 -20.57 8.25
C VAL A 51 6.53 -19.41 9.24
N VAL A 52 6.45 -18.19 8.75
CA VAL A 52 6.37 -16.98 9.58
C VAL A 52 5.11 -17.01 10.45
N SER A 53 3.93 -17.31 9.90
CA SER A 53 2.68 -17.31 10.65
C SER A 53 2.56 -18.49 11.66
N THR A 54 3.37 -19.52 11.53
CA THR A 54 3.31 -20.71 12.40
C THR A 54 4.41 -20.71 13.47
N CYS A 55 5.62 -20.34 13.07
CA CYS A 55 6.83 -20.48 13.91
C CYS A 55 7.23 -19.18 14.60
N TYR A 56 6.80 -18.03 14.07
CA TYR A 56 7.24 -16.74 14.57
C TYR A 56 6.18 -16.06 15.45
N ARG A 57 6.62 -15.37 16.49
CA ARG A 57 5.80 -14.51 17.34
C ARG A 57 6.25 -13.07 17.13
N PHE A 58 5.43 -12.29 16.44
CA PHE A 58 5.73 -10.88 16.22
C PHE A 58 5.56 -10.04 17.48
N GLU A 59 6.54 -9.18 17.72
CA GLU A 59 6.58 -8.22 18.80
C GLU A 59 6.72 -6.78 18.27
N LYS A 60 6.52 -5.79 19.14
CA LYS A 60 6.72 -4.37 18.80
C LYS A 60 8.11 -4.08 18.23
N ARG A 61 9.15 -4.74 18.75
CA ARG A 61 10.53 -4.57 18.30
C ARG A 61 10.73 -4.94 16.83
N ASP A 62 9.93 -5.88 16.29
CA ASP A 62 10.04 -6.32 14.90
C ASP A 62 9.62 -5.19 13.95
N ILE A 63 8.55 -4.44 14.29
CA ILE A 63 8.16 -3.23 13.58
C ILE A 63 9.28 -2.19 13.62
N THR A 64 9.92 -2.03 14.78
CA THR A 64 11.05 -1.11 14.93
C THR A 64 12.20 -1.49 14.02
N TYR A 65 12.59 -2.78 13.95
CA TYR A 65 13.67 -3.24 13.07
C TYR A 65 13.35 -3.06 11.58
N VAL A 66 12.11 -3.38 11.17
CA VAL A 66 11.65 -3.16 9.79
C VAL A 66 11.72 -1.67 9.44
N LEU A 67 11.27 -0.80 10.34
CA LEU A 67 11.30 0.65 10.09
C LEU A 67 12.72 1.22 10.16
N CYS A 68 13.64 0.67 10.96
CA CYS A 68 15.06 1.04 10.91
C CYS A 68 15.68 0.77 9.54
N SER A 69 15.40 -0.40 8.94
CA SER A 69 15.86 -0.66 7.57
C SER A 69 15.25 0.30 6.54
N THR A 70 13.99 0.67 6.74
CA THR A 70 13.28 1.61 5.88
C THR A 70 13.86 3.02 5.94
N ILE A 71 14.39 3.46 7.08
CA ILE A 71 15.09 4.75 7.21
C ILE A 71 16.23 4.84 6.19
N LEU A 72 17.07 3.79 6.08
CA LEU A 72 18.21 3.77 5.15
C LEU A 72 17.73 3.88 3.70
N VAL A 73 16.68 3.14 3.34
CA VAL A 73 16.07 3.15 2.00
C VAL A 73 15.52 4.54 1.67
N ASN A 74 14.84 5.19 2.61
CA ASN A 74 14.25 6.52 2.41
C ASN A 74 15.30 7.63 2.38
N VAL A 75 16.31 7.58 3.25
CA VAL A 75 17.44 8.53 3.21
C VAL A 75 18.13 8.46 1.85
N TRP A 76 18.37 7.24 1.35
CA TRP A 76 18.95 7.08 0.02
C TRP A 76 18.06 7.68 -1.09
N ALA A 77 16.75 7.51 -1.00
CA ALA A 77 15.82 8.12 -1.95
C ALA A 77 15.91 9.66 -1.93
N VAL A 78 16.00 10.27 -0.74
CA VAL A 78 16.16 11.71 -0.60
C VAL A 78 17.52 12.17 -1.14
N LEU A 79 18.59 11.40 -0.93
CA LEU A 79 19.90 11.68 -1.54
C LEU A 79 19.85 11.63 -3.08
N ASN A 80 19.17 10.62 -3.64
CA ASN A 80 18.96 10.55 -5.10
C ASN A 80 18.11 11.72 -5.61
N TYR A 81 17.10 12.17 -4.86
CA TYR A 81 16.36 13.39 -5.18
C TYR A 81 17.28 14.61 -5.22
N ALA A 82 18.20 14.75 -4.26
CA ALA A 82 19.20 15.81 -4.21
C ALA A 82 20.30 15.68 -5.29
N GLY A 83 20.20 14.71 -6.20
CA GLY A 83 21.17 14.48 -7.28
C GLY A 83 22.40 13.67 -6.87
N MET A 84 22.43 13.12 -5.67
CA MET A 84 23.53 12.28 -5.18
C MET A 84 23.24 10.80 -5.43
N ASP A 85 24.22 10.06 -5.95
CA ASP A 85 24.19 8.59 -6.05
C ASP A 85 25.33 8.00 -5.20
N PRO A 86 25.12 7.81 -3.90
CA PRO A 86 26.19 7.52 -2.93
C PRO A 86 26.89 6.17 -3.20
N PHE A 87 26.24 5.27 -3.91
CA PHE A 87 26.79 3.95 -4.24
C PHE A 87 27.06 3.75 -5.73
N TYR A 88 26.94 4.81 -6.54
CA TYR A 88 27.15 4.78 -7.99
C TYR A 88 26.33 3.70 -8.74
N ILE A 89 25.18 3.31 -8.21
CA ILE A 89 24.33 2.25 -8.80
C ILE A 89 23.75 2.71 -10.13
N TYR A 90 23.45 3.99 -10.27
CA TYR A 90 22.83 4.57 -11.48
C TYR A 90 23.83 5.27 -12.41
N LYS A 91 25.15 5.06 -12.25
CA LYS A 91 26.17 5.71 -13.06
C LYS A 91 26.03 5.40 -14.55
N ASP A 92 25.75 4.14 -14.88
CA ASP A 92 25.65 3.64 -16.25
C ASP A 92 24.24 3.75 -16.84
N VAL A 93 23.27 4.27 -16.08
CA VAL A 93 21.91 4.51 -16.57
C VAL A 93 21.91 5.78 -17.45
N PRO A 94 21.37 5.70 -18.69
CA PRO A 94 21.24 6.88 -19.56
C PRO A 94 20.52 8.05 -18.84
N ALA A 95 21.00 9.27 -19.05
CA ALA A 95 20.47 10.45 -18.35
C ALA A 95 18.94 10.60 -18.49
N ALA A 96 18.39 10.30 -19.66
CA ALA A 96 16.95 10.33 -19.91
C ALA A 96 16.15 9.33 -19.06
N MET A 97 16.77 8.25 -18.60
CA MET A 97 16.14 7.21 -17.81
C MET A 97 16.43 7.33 -16.30
N LYS A 98 17.37 8.16 -15.89
CA LYS A 98 17.75 8.30 -14.46
C LYS A 98 16.58 8.71 -13.59
N THR A 99 15.60 9.43 -14.14
CA THR A 99 14.41 9.90 -13.40
C THR A 99 13.46 8.78 -12.99
N VAL A 100 13.50 7.61 -13.66
CA VAL A 100 12.66 6.46 -13.32
C VAL A 100 13.29 5.49 -12.31
N TYR A 101 14.46 5.84 -11.77
CA TYR A 101 15.18 5.01 -10.78
C TYR A 101 15.45 5.80 -9.50
N ILE A 102 15.25 5.16 -8.35
CA ILE A 102 15.42 5.77 -7.02
C ILE A 102 15.79 4.73 -5.97
N SER A 103 16.58 5.13 -4.98
CA SER A 103 16.95 4.32 -3.81
C SER A 103 17.62 2.98 -4.20
N SER A 104 17.57 2.00 -3.32
CA SER A 104 18.07 0.63 -3.56
C SER A 104 17.09 -0.25 -4.34
N LEU A 105 15.84 0.17 -4.50
CA LEU A 105 14.77 -0.61 -5.11
C LEU A 105 14.67 -0.39 -6.62
N GLY A 106 15.34 0.60 -7.15
CA GLY A 106 15.39 0.89 -8.57
C GLY A 106 14.19 1.68 -9.05
N ASN A 107 13.19 1.05 -9.61
CA ASN A 107 12.05 1.72 -10.22
C ASN A 107 11.23 2.55 -9.22
N ILE A 108 10.81 3.77 -9.63
CA ILE A 108 10.05 4.72 -8.79
C ILE A 108 8.69 4.17 -8.36
N ASP A 109 8.03 3.37 -9.20
CA ASP A 109 6.71 2.79 -8.90
C ASP A 109 6.84 1.66 -7.87
N ILE A 110 7.85 0.79 -8.02
CA ILE A 110 8.17 -0.28 -7.05
C ILE A 110 8.55 0.34 -5.69
N TYR A 111 9.41 1.37 -5.73
CA TYR A 111 9.77 2.11 -4.53
C TYR A 111 8.54 2.76 -3.88
N GLY A 112 7.66 3.38 -4.67
CA GLY A 112 6.41 3.99 -4.20
C GLY A 112 5.51 2.99 -3.47
N MET A 113 5.37 1.77 -4.00
CA MET A 113 4.62 0.70 -3.32
C MET A 113 5.27 0.27 -2.00
N TYR A 114 6.59 0.12 -1.98
CA TYR A 114 7.33 -0.22 -0.77
C TYR A 114 7.21 0.87 0.29
N VAL A 115 7.54 2.10 -0.07
CA VAL A 115 7.59 3.21 0.90
C VAL A 115 6.21 3.46 1.52
N ASN A 116 5.12 3.33 0.76
CA ASN A 116 3.78 3.55 1.28
C ASN A 116 3.28 2.43 2.21
N MET A 117 3.69 1.18 2.00
CA MET A 117 3.45 0.11 2.98
C MET A 117 4.16 0.43 4.31
N MET A 118 5.43 0.83 4.24
CA MET A 118 6.23 1.16 5.43
C MET A 118 5.76 2.45 6.10
N LEU A 119 5.39 3.46 5.31
CA LEU A 119 4.80 4.70 5.80
C LEU A 119 3.48 4.44 6.53
N ALA A 120 2.58 3.64 5.97
CA ALA A 120 1.33 3.28 6.62
C ALA A 120 1.57 2.58 7.98
N LEU A 121 2.57 1.70 8.05
CA LEU A 121 2.98 1.04 9.29
C LEU A 121 3.54 2.05 10.30
N ALA A 122 4.40 2.98 9.86
CA ALA A 122 4.98 4.03 10.70
C ALA A 122 3.92 5.00 11.22
N MET A 123 3.03 5.49 10.36
CA MET A 123 1.92 6.40 10.72
C MET A 123 0.98 5.76 11.74
N PHE A 124 0.60 4.50 11.53
CA PHE A 124 -0.26 3.78 12.47
C PHE A 124 0.46 3.61 13.82
N SER A 125 1.74 3.22 13.80
CA SER A 125 2.55 3.07 15.00
C SER A 125 2.71 4.39 15.76
N PHE A 126 2.93 5.51 15.08
CA PHE A 126 2.99 6.85 15.68
C PHE A 126 1.69 7.22 16.41
N VAL A 127 0.54 6.99 15.76
CA VAL A 127 -0.78 7.32 16.33
C VAL A 127 -1.08 6.50 17.60
N TYR A 128 -0.63 5.25 17.66
CA TYR A 128 -0.90 4.33 18.77
C TYR A 128 0.22 4.22 19.82
N GLU A 129 1.38 4.84 19.58
CA GLU A 129 2.50 4.83 20.53
C GLU A 129 2.23 5.75 21.73
N GLU A 130 2.63 5.33 22.92
CA GLU A 130 2.48 6.14 24.13
C GLU A 130 3.81 6.69 24.66
N SER A 131 4.91 5.96 24.45
CA SER A 131 6.24 6.41 24.89
C SER A 131 6.75 7.57 24.05
N THR A 132 7.38 8.55 24.65
CA THR A 132 7.93 9.72 23.96
C THR A 132 9.01 9.32 22.96
N ALA A 133 9.91 8.41 23.35
CA ALA A 133 10.95 7.92 22.44
C ALA A 133 10.39 7.17 21.23
N GLY A 134 9.34 6.34 21.44
CA GLY A 134 8.67 5.64 20.34
C GLY A 134 7.94 6.60 19.41
N LYS A 135 7.25 7.62 19.94
CA LYS A 135 6.62 8.66 19.11
C LYS A 135 7.64 9.41 18.26
N LEU A 136 8.78 9.81 18.83
CA LEU A 136 9.85 10.45 18.08
C LEU A 136 10.38 9.52 16.98
N PHE A 137 10.65 8.25 17.28
CA PHE A 137 11.15 7.29 16.32
C PHE A 137 10.16 7.07 15.16
N TYR A 138 8.87 6.78 15.46
CA TYR A 138 7.88 6.54 14.41
C TYR A 138 7.53 7.81 13.63
N GLY A 139 7.60 9.00 14.26
CA GLY A 139 7.50 10.29 13.58
C GLY A 139 8.64 10.46 12.56
N ILE A 140 9.90 10.27 12.95
CA ILE A 140 11.02 10.32 12.02
C ILE A 140 10.83 9.33 10.85
N CYS A 141 10.37 8.11 11.13
CA CYS A 141 10.07 7.14 10.07
C CYS A 141 8.97 7.62 9.14
N ALA A 142 7.91 8.26 9.67
CA ALA A 142 6.83 8.81 8.88
C ALA A 142 7.30 10.01 8.04
N LEU A 143 8.05 10.93 8.63
CA LEU A 143 8.65 12.08 7.91
C LEU A 143 9.49 11.62 6.72
N LEU A 144 10.43 10.69 6.95
CA LEU A 144 11.28 10.15 5.88
C LEU A 144 10.48 9.37 4.83
N GLY A 145 9.44 8.64 5.25
CA GLY A 145 8.53 7.96 4.34
C GLY A 145 7.75 8.94 3.46
N MET A 146 7.24 10.04 4.02
CA MET A 146 6.57 11.11 3.27
C MET A 146 7.53 11.80 2.30
N MET A 147 8.73 12.13 2.76
CA MET A 147 9.78 12.69 1.89
C MET A 147 10.11 11.74 0.75
N GLY A 148 10.30 10.45 1.04
CA GLY A 148 10.59 9.43 0.03
C GLY A 148 9.45 9.28 -0.97
N SER A 149 8.20 9.23 -0.51
CA SER A 149 7.02 9.14 -1.37
C SER A 149 6.91 10.34 -2.33
N LEU A 150 7.18 11.57 -1.84
CA LEU A 150 7.22 12.77 -2.68
C LEU A 150 8.43 12.77 -3.62
N ALA A 151 9.61 12.37 -3.14
CA ALA A 151 10.86 12.33 -3.92
C ALA A 151 10.84 11.30 -5.05
N SER A 152 9.97 10.28 -4.98
CA SER A 152 9.80 9.27 -6.03
C SER A 152 9.27 9.86 -7.34
N ASP A 153 8.61 11.02 -7.30
CA ASP A 153 7.93 11.65 -8.44
C ASP A 153 6.88 10.77 -9.11
N SER A 154 6.27 9.84 -8.35
CA SER A 154 5.17 8.98 -8.80
C SER A 154 3.83 9.50 -8.27
N ASP A 155 2.88 9.76 -9.18
CA ASP A 155 1.50 10.13 -8.81
C ASP A 155 0.84 9.06 -7.95
N MET A 156 1.15 7.78 -8.22
CA MET A 156 0.60 6.66 -7.48
C MET A 156 1.21 6.53 -6.08
N ALA A 157 2.47 6.93 -5.89
CA ALA A 157 3.06 7.01 -4.56
C ALA A 157 2.37 8.11 -3.72
N VAL A 158 2.10 9.27 -4.30
CA VAL A 158 1.35 10.35 -3.63
C VAL A 158 -0.09 9.91 -3.32
N ALA A 159 -0.76 9.23 -4.25
CA ALA A 159 -2.10 8.68 -4.03
C ALA A 159 -2.10 7.62 -2.91
N GLY A 160 -1.15 6.69 -2.88
CA GLY A 160 -1.02 5.69 -1.83
C GLY A 160 -0.82 6.31 -0.45
N MET A 161 0.03 7.33 -0.35
CA MET A 161 0.20 8.13 0.87
C MET A 161 -1.12 8.80 1.29
N PHE A 162 -1.84 9.42 0.36
CA PHE A 162 -3.15 10.01 0.62
C PHE A 162 -4.16 8.98 1.16
N PHE A 163 -4.24 7.79 0.55
CA PHE A 163 -5.11 6.72 1.04
C PHE A 163 -4.71 6.22 2.43
N ALA A 164 -3.41 6.23 2.76
CA ALA A 164 -2.98 5.92 4.12
C ALA A 164 -3.59 6.91 5.14
N PHE A 165 -3.59 8.21 4.85
CA PHE A 165 -4.26 9.22 5.67
C PHE A 165 -5.77 9.01 5.75
N VAL A 166 -6.44 8.78 4.61
CA VAL A 166 -7.89 8.55 4.55
C VAL A 166 -8.30 7.34 5.39
N ILE A 167 -7.53 6.26 5.39
CA ILE A 167 -7.87 5.09 6.19
C ILE A 167 -7.50 5.31 7.66
N LEU A 168 -6.36 5.93 7.95
CA LEU A 168 -5.86 6.13 9.31
C LEU A 168 -6.80 6.98 10.17
N ILE A 169 -7.45 8.00 9.61
CA ILE A 169 -8.37 8.86 10.37
C ILE A 169 -9.54 8.06 10.97
N TYR A 170 -10.04 7.03 10.27
CA TYR A 170 -11.09 6.15 10.79
C TYR A 170 -10.70 5.51 12.13
N PHE A 171 -9.42 5.18 12.28
CA PHE A 171 -8.88 4.62 13.52
C PHE A 171 -8.57 5.69 14.55
N ALA A 172 -8.12 6.86 14.13
CA ALA A 172 -7.77 7.98 14.99
C ALA A 172 -8.99 8.62 15.67
N ILE A 173 -10.13 8.74 15.00
CA ILE A 173 -11.39 9.34 15.53
C ILE A 173 -11.85 8.71 16.86
N SER A 174 -11.39 7.52 17.21
CA SER A 174 -11.81 6.81 18.41
C SER A 174 -11.31 7.39 19.73
N ASP A 175 -10.31 8.24 19.69
CA ASP A 175 -9.58 8.71 20.88
C ASP A 175 -8.99 10.10 20.62
N TYR A 176 -9.08 10.97 21.64
CA TYR A 176 -8.60 12.34 21.56
C TYR A 176 -7.12 12.43 21.15
N ASN A 177 -6.26 11.74 21.89
CA ASN A 177 -4.81 11.81 21.65
C ASN A 177 -4.42 11.25 20.26
N ARG A 178 -5.11 10.20 19.81
CA ARG A 178 -4.87 9.61 18.48
C ARG A 178 -5.28 10.58 17.38
N LEU A 179 -6.39 11.29 17.55
CA LEU A 179 -6.86 12.26 16.57
C LEU A 179 -5.92 13.47 16.50
N ILE A 180 -5.42 13.96 17.64
CA ILE A 180 -4.38 15.02 17.66
C ILE A 180 -3.12 14.54 16.92
N ARG A 181 -2.64 13.33 17.19
CA ARG A 181 -1.46 12.77 16.53
C ARG A 181 -1.66 12.59 15.02
N TYR A 182 -2.87 12.25 14.59
CA TYR A 182 -3.20 12.22 13.16
C TYR A 182 -2.99 13.59 12.50
N PHE A 183 -3.46 14.67 13.11
CA PHE A 183 -3.23 16.02 12.59
C PHE A 183 -1.77 16.46 12.69
N MET A 184 -1.02 15.98 13.69
CA MET A 184 0.44 16.17 13.73
C MET A 184 1.13 15.53 12.53
N LEU A 185 0.76 14.30 12.14
CA LEU A 185 1.25 13.68 10.90
C LEU A 185 0.88 14.49 9.64
N ALA A 186 -0.30 15.09 9.62
CA ALA A 186 -0.71 15.95 8.51
C ALA A 186 0.17 17.22 8.43
N VAL A 187 0.52 17.83 9.57
CA VAL A 187 1.51 18.93 9.62
C VAL A 187 2.89 18.45 9.19
N GLU A 188 3.27 17.24 9.58
CA GLU A 188 4.55 16.62 9.21
C GLU A 188 4.68 16.42 7.69
N LEU A 189 3.58 16.12 6.98
CA LEU A 189 3.56 16.09 5.51
C LEU A 189 3.93 17.45 4.89
N PHE A 190 3.43 18.55 5.48
CA PHE A 190 3.84 19.89 5.07
C PHE A 190 5.34 20.10 5.30
N ILE A 191 5.87 19.71 6.45
CA ILE A 191 7.28 19.81 6.78
C ILE A 191 8.13 19.01 5.78
N ALA A 192 7.74 17.76 5.47
CA ALA A 192 8.39 16.92 4.47
C ALA A 192 8.51 17.61 3.11
N GLY A 193 7.39 18.20 2.63
CA GLY A 193 7.38 18.95 1.39
C GLY A 193 8.29 20.17 1.42
N ARG A 194 8.29 20.92 2.53
CA ARG A 194 9.17 22.12 2.65
C ARG A 194 10.64 21.76 2.72
N ILE A 195 11.03 20.67 3.40
CA ILE A 195 12.41 20.18 3.41
C ILE A 195 12.87 19.86 1.97
N LEU A 196 12.07 19.13 1.19
CA LEU A 196 12.40 18.84 -0.21
C LEU A 196 12.47 20.13 -1.06
N GLY A 197 11.56 21.09 -0.83
CA GLY A 197 11.58 22.39 -1.48
C GLY A 197 12.86 23.19 -1.16
N VAL A 198 13.33 23.16 0.07
CA VAL A 198 14.58 23.79 0.50
C VAL A 198 15.79 23.12 -0.18
N ILE A 199 15.82 21.78 -0.20
CA ILE A 199 16.88 21.04 -0.92
C ILE A 199 16.92 21.46 -2.40
N TYR A 200 15.76 21.61 -3.05
CA TYR A 200 15.66 22.06 -4.42
C TYR A 200 16.22 23.48 -4.61
N ILE A 201 15.86 24.42 -3.73
CA ILE A 201 16.32 25.82 -3.82
C ILE A 201 17.85 25.91 -3.72
N PHE A 202 18.46 25.17 -2.78
CA PHE A 202 19.92 25.21 -2.56
C PHE A 202 20.72 24.41 -3.59
N ASN A 203 20.13 23.46 -4.29
CA ASN A 203 20.84 22.57 -5.22
C ASN A 203 20.04 22.32 -6.53
N GLN A 204 19.38 23.36 -7.06
CA GLN A 204 18.48 23.24 -8.20
C GLN A 204 19.09 22.65 -9.49
N PHE A 205 20.41 22.76 -9.66
CA PHE A 205 21.10 22.25 -10.85
C PHE A 205 21.26 20.72 -10.84
N ASN A 206 21.30 20.09 -9.66
CA ASN A 206 21.50 18.66 -9.50
C ASN A 206 20.24 17.95 -9.00
N THR A 207 19.33 18.68 -8.33
CA THR A 207 18.11 18.11 -7.72
C THR A 207 17.11 17.73 -8.81
N ARG A 208 16.47 16.59 -8.65
CA ARG A 208 15.40 16.13 -9.53
C ARG A 208 14.19 17.04 -9.37
N ILE A 209 13.54 17.40 -10.49
CA ILE A 209 12.31 18.18 -10.46
C ILE A 209 11.13 17.22 -10.29
N ILE A 210 10.35 17.42 -9.23
CA ILE A 210 9.09 16.69 -9.02
C ILE A 210 8.03 17.29 -9.96
N LYS A 211 7.50 16.46 -10.85
CA LYS A 211 6.46 16.81 -11.84
C LYS A 211 5.07 16.26 -11.48
N SER A 212 5.04 15.22 -10.64
CA SER A 212 3.82 14.59 -10.14
C SER A 212 2.95 15.57 -9.34
N VAL A 213 1.75 15.15 -8.95
CA VAL A 213 0.86 15.88 -8.04
C VAL A 213 1.58 16.31 -6.75
N GLY A 214 2.60 15.56 -6.32
CA GLY A 214 3.48 15.92 -5.20
C GLY A 214 4.15 17.29 -5.32
N SER A 215 4.33 17.81 -6.54
CA SER A 215 4.86 19.16 -6.79
C SER A 215 4.05 20.27 -6.11
N ILE A 216 2.75 20.07 -5.91
CA ILE A 216 1.87 21.01 -5.21
C ILE A 216 2.32 21.14 -3.74
N ILE A 217 2.63 20.01 -3.11
CA ILE A 217 3.07 19.95 -1.71
C ILE A 217 4.47 20.57 -1.56
N VAL A 218 5.36 20.29 -2.51
CA VAL A 218 6.78 20.68 -2.43
C VAL A 218 6.99 22.14 -2.82
N TYR A 219 6.38 22.59 -3.94
CA TYR A 219 6.76 23.88 -4.55
C TYR A 219 5.70 24.97 -4.43
N LYS A 220 4.40 24.61 -4.25
CA LYS A 220 3.34 25.63 -4.28
C LYS A 220 3.09 26.26 -2.90
N ASN A 221 3.08 27.59 -2.85
CA ASN A 221 2.83 28.33 -1.62
C ASN A 221 1.40 28.16 -1.08
N VAL A 222 0.43 27.82 -1.94
CA VAL A 222 -0.94 27.55 -1.51
C VAL A 222 -1.00 26.45 -0.45
N PHE A 223 -0.05 25.51 -0.47
CA PHE A 223 0.00 24.43 0.50
C PHE A 223 0.36 24.89 1.93
N VAL A 224 0.79 26.15 2.13
CA VAL A 224 0.99 26.76 3.46
C VAL A 224 -0.34 26.88 4.23
N VAL A 225 -1.46 26.96 3.55
CA VAL A 225 -2.79 26.99 4.19
C VAL A 225 -3.09 25.67 4.90
N PHE A 226 -2.56 24.56 4.42
CA PHE A 226 -2.84 23.21 4.95
C PHE A 226 -2.48 23.03 6.44
N PRO A 227 -1.27 23.36 6.94
CA PRO A 227 -0.96 23.27 8.37
C PRO A 227 -1.81 24.22 9.21
N VAL A 228 -2.18 25.39 8.70
CA VAL A 228 -3.09 26.31 9.40
C VAL A 228 -4.45 25.64 9.64
N VAL A 229 -5.00 25.00 8.62
CA VAL A 229 -6.25 24.22 8.75
C VAL A 229 -6.08 23.08 9.77
N CYS A 230 -4.94 22.39 9.76
CA CYS A 230 -4.64 21.34 10.74
C CYS A 230 -4.58 21.89 12.18
N PHE A 231 -3.94 23.04 12.42
CA PHE A 231 -3.89 23.67 13.75
C PHE A 231 -5.26 24.14 14.20
N ILE A 232 -6.08 24.70 13.31
CA ILE A 232 -7.48 25.06 13.62
C ILE A 232 -8.28 23.81 14.00
N ALA A 233 -8.11 22.70 13.27
CA ALA A 233 -8.77 21.45 13.59
C ALA A 233 -8.34 20.91 14.97
N ILE A 234 -7.04 20.93 15.29
CA ILE A 234 -6.51 20.56 16.61
C ILE A 234 -7.16 21.42 17.70
N PHE A 235 -7.21 22.74 17.51
CA PHE A 235 -7.80 23.66 18.48
C PHE A 235 -9.29 23.39 18.70
N ILE A 236 -10.06 23.19 17.62
CA ILE A 236 -11.49 22.84 17.71
C ILE A 236 -11.68 21.52 18.45
N ILE A 237 -10.88 20.49 18.15
CA ILE A 237 -10.95 19.18 18.81
C ILE A 237 -10.66 19.32 20.30
N GLN A 238 -9.68 20.14 20.67
CA GLN A 238 -9.36 20.43 22.07
C GLN A 238 -10.52 21.10 22.78
N LEU A 239 -11.10 22.18 22.21
CA LEU A 239 -12.25 22.85 22.75
C LEU A 239 -13.46 21.91 22.95
N LEU A 240 -13.73 21.04 21.98
CA LEU A 240 -14.82 20.08 22.06
C LEU A 240 -14.55 19.00 23.12
N HIS A 241 -13.30 18.60 23.30
CA HIS A 241 -12.91 17.66 24.35
C HIS A 241 -13.09 18.29 25.74
N ASP A 242 -12.53 19.49 25.94
CA ASP A 242 -12.55 20.19 27.26
C ASP A 242 -13.97 20.56 27.68
N LYS A 243 -14.83 20.97 26.73
CA LYS A 243 -16.18 21.45 27.02
C LYS A 243 -17.25 20.36 27.12
N TYR A 244 -17.13 19.30 26.25
CA TYR A 244 -18.22 18.33 26.06
C TYR A 244 -17.80 16.87 26.29
N ASP A 245 -16.52 16.62 26.63
CA ASP A 245 -15.97 15.25 26.74
C ASP A 245 -16.45 14.33 25.61
N LEU A 246 -16.31 14.85 24.37
CA LEU A 246 -16.82 14.23 23.14
C LEU A 246 -16.45 12.75 23.04
N PHE A 247 -15.24 12.38 23.47
CA PHE A 247 -14.68 11.03 23.31
C PHE A 247 -15.20 10.02 24.34
N ALA A 248 -15.83 10.47 25.43
CA ALA A 248 -16.53 9.60 26.38
C ALA A 248 -17.81 9.01 25.79
N ASN A 249 -18.44 9.71 24.84
CA ASN A 249 -19.68 9.27 24.20
C ASN A 249 -19.42 8.28 23.05
N LYS A 250 -19.24 7.01 23.39
CA LYS A 250 -18.97 5.93 22.41
C LYS A 250 -20.03 5.82 21.32
N LYS A 251 -21.32 6.06 21.62
CA LYS A 251 -22.39 6.02 20.61
C LYS A 251 -22.23 7.12 19.57
N LEU A 252 -21.83 8.33 20.00
CA LEU A 252 -21.57 9.44 19.10
C LEU A 252 -20.34 9.16 18.21
N ILE A 253 -19.25 8.64 18.79
CA ILE A 253 -18.05 8.25 18.03
C ILE A 253 -18.38 7.18 16.98
N ASP A 254 -19.16 6.16 17.35
CA ASP A 254 -19.59 5.13 16.40
C ASP A 254 -20.47 5.71 15.28
N LYS A 255 -21.33 6.70 15.58
CA LYS A 255 -22.12 7.41 14.57
C LYS A 255 -21.22 8.22 13.63
N ILE A 256 -20.25 8.96 14.16
CA ILE A 256 -19.27 9.73 13.35
C ILE A 256 -18.51 8.80 12.42
N LYS A 257 -18.00 7.66 12.91
CA LYS A 257 -17.33 6.65 12.08
C LYS A 257 -18.20 6.09 10.97
N LYS A 258 -19.47 5.80 11.25
CA LYS A 258 -20.42 5.35 10.23
C LYS A 258 -20.63 6.41 9.16
N ILE A 259 -20.84 7.67 9.57
CA ILE A 259 -21.00 8.80 8.63
C ILE A 259 -19.74 8.95 7.79
N TYR A 260 -18.55 8.90 8.40
CA TYR A 260 -17.28 8.97 7.69
C TYR A 260 -17.16 7.88 6.61
N VAL A 261 -17.46 6.63 6.96
CA VAL A 261 -17.43 5.52 5.99
C VAL A 261 -18.44 5.75 4.85
N ILE A 262 -19.65 6.21 5.16
CA ILE A 262 -20.66 6.53 4.14
C ILE A 262 -20.14 7.61 3.19
N ILE A 263 -19.56 8.70 3.73
CA ILE A 263 -18.97 9.78 2.92
C ILE A 263 -17.86 9.23 2.01
N CYS A 264 -16.95 8.42 2.54
CA CYS A 264 -15.89 7.80 1.74
C CYS A 264 -16.44 6.90 0.62
N VAL A 265 -17.46 6.09 0.92
CA VAL A 265 -18.09 5.20 -0.06
C VAL A 265 -18.83 6.01 -1.13
N VAL A 266 -19.59 7.03 -0.75
CA VAL A 266 -20.31 7.90 -1.70
C VAL A 266 -19.33 8.64 -2.59
N PHE A 267 -18.25 9.19 -2.01
CA PHE A 267 -17.22 9.88 -2.79
C PHE A 267 -16.51 8.93 -3.76
N ALA A 268 -16.14 7.73 -3.31
CA ALA A 268 -15.53 6.71 -4.16
C ALA A 268 -16.47 6.27 -5.29
N ALA A 269 -17.75 6.04 -5.00
CA ALA A 269 -18.75 5.69 -6.00
C ALA A 269 -18.96 6.82 -7.02
N ALA A 270 -19.03 8.07 -6.57
CA ALA A 270 -19.15 9.24 -7.44
C ALA A 270 -17.91 9.40 -8.34
N ALA A 271 -16.70 9.21 -7.78
CA ALA A 271 -15.47 9.25 -8.54
C ALA A 271 -15.41 8.13 -9.60
N CYS A 272 -15.77 6.90 -9.24
CA CYS A 272 -15.87 5.78 -10.17
C CYS A 272 -16.88 6.06 -11.31
N LEU A 273 -18.05 6.57 -10.96
CA LEU A 273 -19.08 6.93 -11.95
C LEU A 273 -18.57 8.01 -12.89
N MET A 274 -17.88 9.02 -12.38
CA MET A 274 -17.31 10.10 -13.18
C MET A 274 -16.22 9.59 -14.12
N VAL A 275 -15.34 8.68 -13.65
CA VAL A 275 -14.35 8.00 -14.51
C VAL A 275 -15.06 7.22 -15.63
N ILE A 276 -16.11 6.46 -15.31
CA ILE A 276 -16.87 5.69 -16.32
C ILE A 276 -17.49 6.62 -17.35
N ILE A 277 -18.16 7.69 -16.91
CA ILE A 277 -18.80 8.65 -17.82
C ILE A 277 -17.76 9.34 -18.72
N CYS A 278 -16.69 9.90 -18.13
CA CYS A 278 -15.63 10.57 -18.87
C CYS A 278 -14.96 9.62 -19.88
N THR A 279 -14.74 8.37 -19.50
CA THR A 279 -14.16 7.35 -20.38
C THR A 279 -15.11 6.97 -21.51
N ALA A 280 -16.40 6.82 -21.23
CA ALA A 280 -17.41 6.50 -22.25
C ALA A 280 -17.54 7.62 -23.31
N VAL A 281 -17.48 8.89 -22.89
CA VAL A 281 -17.51 10.04 -23.80
C VAL A 281 -16.12 10.42 -24.35
N GLN A 282 -15.06 9.74 -23.92
CA GLN A 282 -13.65 10.02 -24.27
C GLN A 282 -13.25 11.49 -24.07
N ARG A 283 -13.78 12.15 -23.02
CA ARG A 283 -13.56 13.56 -22.70
C ARG A 283 -13.49 13.80 -21.19
N GLY A 284 -12.73 14.82 -20.79
CA GLY A 284 -12.61 15.27 -19.42
C GLY A 284 -11.35 14.73 -18.71
N PRO A 285 -11.00 15.31 -17.55
CA PRO A 285 -9.72 15.04 -16.89
C PRO A 285 -9.64 13.63 -16.25
N LEU A 286 -10.77 12.94 -16.10
CA LEU A 286 -10.87 11.60 -15.55
C LEU A 286 -11.10 10.51 -16.61
N ALA A 287 -11.08 10.86 -17.92
CA ALA A 287 -11.22 9.88 -18.98
C ALA A 287 -9.98 8.97 -19.04
N ILE A 288 -10.20 7.67 -19.01
CA ILE A 288 -9.15 6.68 -19.27
C ILE A 288 -9.06 6.50 -20.79
N THR A 289 -8.31 7.42 -21.42
CA THR A 289 -7.96 7.33 -22.85
C THR A 289 -6.77 6.39 -23.03
N ASP A 290 -6.46 6.03 -24.27
CA ASP A 290 -5.31 5.15 -24.56
C ASP A 290 -3.99 5.75 -24.03
N ASP A 291 -3.82 7.07 -24.04
CA ASP A 291 -2.63 7.78 -23.53
C ASP A 291 -2.63 7.96 -22.01
N TRP A 292 -3.75 7.69 -21.34
CA TRP A 292 -3.88 7.91 -19.90
C TRP A 292 -2.82 7.12 -19.11
N GLY A 293 -2.23 7.77 -18.09
CA GLY A 293 -1.24 7.13 -17.24
C GLY A 293 -0.02 6.62 -18.01
N SER A 294 0.45 7.39 -18.99
CA SER A 294 1.56 7.00 -19.88
C SER A 294 1.28 5.72 -20.67
N GLY A 295 0.07 5.56 -21.20
CA GLY A 295 -0.35 4.41 -22.00
C GLY A 295 -0.99 3.27 -21.19
N ARG A 296 -1.20 3.45 -19.87
CA ARG A 296 -1.89 2.43 -19.05
C ARG A 296 -3.33 2.20 -19.54
N GLY A 297 -4.04 3.23 -20.02
CA GLY A 297 -5.39 3.07 -20.58
C GLY A 297 -5.42 2.09 -21.75
N TYR A 298 -4.49 2.20 -22.71
CA TYR A 298 -4.32 1.23 -23.79
C TYR A 298 -4.04 -0.18 -23.25
N ILE A 299 -3.12 -0.30 -22.32
CA ILE A 299 -2.75 -1.59 -21.73
C ILE A 299 -3.94 -2.24 -21.03
N TRP A 300 -4.72 -1.50 -20.24
CA TRP A 300 -5.87 -2.04 -19.51
C TRP A 300 -6.97 -2.52 -20.44
N LYS A 301 -7.31 -1.72 -21.46
CA LYS A 301 -8.30 -2.07 -22.49
C LYS A 301 -7.92 -3.40 -23.17
N ASN A 302 -6.70 -3.48 -23.67
CA ASN A 302 -6.24 -4.68 -24.38
C ASN A 302 -6.03 -5.88 -23.43
N SER A 303 -5.70 -5.64 -22.16
CA SER A 303 -5.64 -6.68 -21.12
C SER A 303 -7.00 -7.31 -20.87
N LEU A 304 -8.06 -6.50 -20.79
CA LEU A 304 -9.43 -7.00 -20.62
C LEU A 304 -9.93 -7.71 -21.89
N ASP A 305 -9.56 -7.24 -23.07
CA ASP A 305 -9.90 -7.90 -24.31
C ASP A 305 -9.15 -9.22 -24.48
N GLY A 306 -7.86 -9.25 -24.13
CA GLY A 306 -7.08 -10.49 -24.06
C GLY A 306 -7.71 -11.51 -23.12
N PHE A 307 -8.15 -11.07 -21.93
CA PHE A 307 -8.85 -11.93 -20.96
C PHE A 307 -10.19 -12.47 -21.54
N LYS A 308 -10.98 -11.65 -22.22
CA LYS A 308 -12.25 -12.08 -22.85
C LYS A 308 -12.03 -13.17 -23.91
N ASN A 309 -10.88 -13.14 -24.59
CA ASN A 309 -10.53 -14.11 -25.64
C ASN A 309 -9.92 -15.41 -25.11
N LEU A 310 -9.61 -15.49 -23.81
CA LEU A 310 -9.09 -16.72 -23.21
C LEU A 310 -10.12 -17.86 -23.27
N PRO A 311 -9.68 -19.13 -23.37
CA PRO A 311 -10.52 -20.32 -23.20
C PRO A 311 -11.22 -20.28 -21.84
N PHE A 312 -12.41 -20.90 -21.75
CA PHE A 312 -13.25 -20.88 -20.54
C PHE A 312 -12.48 -21.27 -19.27
N ILE A 313 -11.69 -22.35 -19.33
CA ILE A 313 -10.90 -22.82 -18.18
C ILE A 313 -9.86 -21.77 -17.73
N ASN A 314 -9.27 -21.04 -18.68
CA ASN A 314 -8.31 -20.00 -18.40
C ASN A 314 -8.97 -18.70 -17.90
N LYS A 315 -10.25 -18.48 -18.16
CA LYS A 315 -11.01 -17.40 -17.50
C LYS A 315 -11.21 -17.71 -16.02
N ILE A 316 -11.34 -18.99 -15.65
CA ILE A 316 -11.47 -19.40 -14.25
C ILE A 316 -10.11 -19.35 -13.53
N PHE A 317 -9.07 -19.99 -14.09
CA PHE A 317 -7.78 -20.19 -13.43
C PHE A 317 -6.64 -19.34 -14.01
N GLY A 318 -6.89 -18.53 -15.03
CA GLY A 318 -5.86 -17.70 -15.66
C GLY A 318 -5.10 -18.41 -16.79
N ALA A 319 -4.27 -17.62 -17.47
CA ALA A 319 -3.41 -18.09 -18.56
C ALA A 319 -2.03 -18.59 -18.06
N GLY A 320 -1.82 -18.59 -16.76
CA GLY A 320 -0.55 -18.90 -16.11
C GLY A 320 0.13 -17.65 -15.54
N GLU A 321 0.89 -17.84 -14.49
CA GLU A 321 1.69 -16.79 -13.87
C GLU A 321 2.68 -16.23 -14.89
N ALA A 322 2.97 -14.94 -14.79
CA ALA A 322 3.87 -14.21 -15.70
C ALA A 322 3.49 -14.26 -17.21
N SER A 323 2.30 -14.78 -17.58
CA SER A 323 1.87 -14.96 -18.98
C SER A 323 1.35 -13.68 -19.65
N THR A 324 1.19 -12.58 -18.94
CA THR A 324 0.58 -11.34 -19.46
C THR A 324 1.19 -10.88 -20.78
N ALA A 325 2.52 -10.94 -20.91
CA ALA A 325 3.22 -10.57 -22.14
C ALA A 325 2.84 -11.42 -23.37
N TRP A 326 2.45 -12.66 -23.15
CA TRP A 326 2.03 -13.57 -24.23
C TRP A 326 0.56 -13.40 -24.57
N VAL A 327 -0.29 -13.17 -23.57
CA VAL A 327 -1.70 -12.83 -23.78
C VAL A 327 -1.84 -11.51 -24.55
N LEU A 328 -0.90 -10.59 -24.31
CA LEU A 328 -0.87 -9.27 -24.97
C LEU A 328 0.07 -9.22 -26.19
N SER A 329 0.54 -10.34 -26.73
CA SER A 329 1.50 -10.36 -27.85
C SER A 329 1.02 -9.57 -29.05
N ASP A 330 -0.23 -9.76 -29.45
CA ASP A 330 -0.83 -9.12 -30.63
C ASP A 330 -0.99 -7.60 -30.46
N TYR A 331 -1.16 -7.15 -29.23
CA TYR A 331 -1.32 -5.72 -28.89
C TYR A 331 0.03 -5.03 -28.65
N SER A 332 1.09 -5.76 -28.35
CA SER A 332 2.42 -5.21 -28.05
C SER A 332 3.07 -4.53 -29.23
N ALA A 333 2.88 -5.04 -30.45
CA ALA A 333 3.40 -4.43 -31.66
C ALA A 333 2.78 -3.06 -31.91
N ALA A 334 1.46 -2.93 -31.75
CA ALA A 334 0.77 -1.65 -31.85
C ALA A 334 1.18 -0.68 -30.73
N ALA A 335 1.34 -1.16 -29.50
CA ALA A 335 1.82 -0.35 -28.36
C ALA A 335 3.23 0.21 -28.61
N ASN A 336 4.12 -0.57 -29.22
CA ASN A 336 5.46 -0.09 -29.56
C ASN A 336 5.41 1.06 -30.58
N ASN A 337 4.55 0.96 -31.58
CA ASN A 337 4.38 2.01 -32.59
C ASN A 337 3.76 3.30 -32.02
N ILE A 338 2.80 3.18 -31.07
CA ILE A 338 2.08 4.32 -30.49
C ILE A 338 2.89 5.00 -29.39
N PHE A 339 3.53 4.22 -28.49
CA PHE A 339 4.15 4.74 -27.26
C PHE A 339 5.68 4.65 -27.26
N ASN A 340 6.30 4.18 -28.35
CA ASN A 340 7.74 3.88 -28.44
C ASN A 340 8.22 3.01 -27.25
N ARG A 341 7.39 2.05 -26.86
CA ARG A 341 7.65 1.11 -25.76
C ARG A 341 7.87 -0.27 -26.34
N GLY A 342 8.79 -1.02 -25.73
CA GLY A 342 9.00 -2.42 -26.03
C GLY A 342 7.77 -3.29 -25.73
N ARG A 343 7.99 -4.59 -25.59
CA ARG A 343 6.95 -5.57 -25.26
C ARG A 343 6.23 -5.21 -23.97
N VAL A 344 4.90 -5.18 -24.00
CA VAL A 344 4.07 -5.02 -22.80
C VAL A 344 4.08 -6.33 -22.04
N ASP A 345 4.68 -6.36 -20.86
CA ASP A 345 4.91 -7.57 -20.07
C ASP A 345 4.05 -7.62 -18.78
N ASN A 346 3.35 -6.54 -18.45
CA ASN A 346 2.51 -6.43 -17.27
C ASN A 346 1.34 -5.48 -17.54
N ALA A 347 0.21 -5.71 -16.87
CA ALA A 347 -0.97 -4.86 -16.99
C ALA A 347 -0.83 -3.50 -16.28
N HIS A 348 0.21 -3.25 -15.48
CA HIS A 348 0.34 -2.10 -14.60
C HIS A 348 -0.92 -1.85 -13.76
N ASN A 349 -1.53 -2.94 -13.34
CA ASN A 349 -2.70 -3.00 -12.47
C ASN A 349 -2.73 -4.41 -11.88
N ILE A 350 -2.52 -4.53 -10.58
CA ILE A 350 -2.45 -5.85 -9.89
C ILE A 350 -3.74 -6.64 -10.11
N TRP A 351 -4.90 -5.99 -10.09
CA TRP A 351 -6.20 -6.64 -10.22
C TRP A 351 -6.40 -7.23 -11.63
N ILE A 352 -6.09 -6.44 -12.67
CA ILE A 352 -6.19 -6.88 -14.06
C ILE A 352 -5.11 -7.94 -14.34
N ASN A 353 -3.91 -7.76 -13.80
CA ASN A 353 -2.84 -8.73 -13.98
C ASN A 353 -3.20 -10.09 -13.33
N MET A 354 -3.76 -10.09 -12.11
CA MET A 354 -4.27 -11.31 -11.48
C MET A 354 -5.41 -11.95 -12.26
N LEU A 355 -6.29 -11.14 -12.85
CA LEU A 355 -7.37 -11.66 -13.69
C LEU A 355 -6.84 -12.41 -14.91
N ILE A 356 -5.80 -11.91 -15.56
CA ILE A 356 -5.16 -12.58 -16.72
C ILE A 356 -4.40 -13.83 -16.26
N THR A 357 -3.61 -13.70 -15.19
CA THR A 357 -2.63 -14.73 -14.81
C THR A 357 -3.22 -15.83 -13.93
N LEU A 358 -4.12 -15.49 -13.01
CA LEU A 358 -4.75 -16.41 -12.06
C LEU A 358 -6.26 -16.56 -12.23
N GLY A 359 -6.86 -15.84 -13.19
CA GLY A 359 -8.27 -15.89 -13.51
C GLY A 359 -9.19 -15.29 -12.43
N ILE A 360 -10.47 -15.50 -12.61
CA ILE A 360 -11.51 -15.07 -11.65
C ILE A 360 -11.29 -15.71 -10.27
N ALA A 361 -10.86 -16.97 -10.24
CA ALA A 361 -10.59 -17.67 -8.97
C ALA A 361 -9.48 -16.99 -8.18
N GLY A 362 -8.36 -16.61 -8.82
CA GLY A 362 -7.26 -15.88 -8.17
C GLY A 362 -7.69 -14.53 -7.64
N LEU A 363 -8.46 -13.78 -8.43
CA LEU A 363 -8.99 -12.49 -8.04
C LEU A 363 -9.92 -12.61 -6.80
N ILE A 364 -10.81 -13.59 -6.79
CA ILE A 364 -11.70 -13.84 -5.63
C ILE A 364 -10.89 -14.14 -4.38
N VAL A 365 -9.88 -15.02 -4.48
CA VAL A 365 -9.05 -15.38 -3.32
C VAL A 365 -8.27 -14.17 -2.80
N TYR A 366 -7.74 -13.33 -3.69
CA TYR A 366 -7.08 -12.08 -3.30
C TYR A 366 -8.02 -11.13 -2.55
N VAL A 367 -9.25 -10.95 -3.04
CA VAL A 367 -10.28 -10.15 -2.34
C VAL A 367 -10.61 -10.75 -0.97
N LEU A 368 -10.73 -12.07 -0.87
CA LEU A 368 -11.00 -12.74 0.41
C LEU A 368 -9.85 -12.55 1.42
N LEU A 369 -8.60 -12.53 0.98
CA LEU A 369 -7.44 -12.19 1.83
C LEU A 369 -7.53 -10.76 2.36
N LEU A 370 -7.94 -9.79 1.52
CA LEU A 370 -8.13 -8.40 1.96
C LEU A 370 -9.29 -8.26 2.95
N VAL A 371 -10.41 -8.93 2.70
CA VAL A 371 -11.56 -8.97 3.63
C VAL A 371 -11.14 -9.58 4.97
N ALA A 372 -10.35 -10.63 4.96
CA ALA A 372 -9.80 -11.24 6.17
C ALA A 372 -8.88 -10.27 6.93
N ALA A 373 -8.03 -9.50 6.20
CA ALA A 373 -7.17 -8.49 6.79
C ALA A 373 -7.98 -7.37 7.49
N ILE A 374 -8.99 -6.82 6.81
CA ILE A 374 -9.88 -5.78 7.37
C ILE A 374 -10.64 -6.31 8.59
N SER A 375 -11.16 -7.53 8.51
CA SER A 375 -11.89 -8.17 9.62
C SER A 375 -11.00 -8.39 10.83
N ASN A 376 -9.74 -8.74 10.59
CA ASN A 376 -8.74 -8.92 11.64
C ASN A 376 -8.45 -7.60 12.37
N ILE A 377 -8.19 -6.52 11.62
CA ILE A 377 -7.97 -5.18 12.22
C ILE A 377 -9.15 -4.79 13.12
N LYS A 378 -10.40 -4.93 12.63
CA LYS A 378 -11.60 -4.61 13.41
C LYS A 378 -11.68 -5.42 14.70
N ARG A 379 -11.31 -6.70 14.67
CA ARG A 379 -11.32 -7.60 15.84
C ARG A 379 -10.29 -7.17 16.89
N HIS A 380 -9.07 -6.82 16.46
CA HIS A 380 -8.01 -6.35 17.35
C HIS A 380 -8.38 -5.07 18.08
N LEU A 381 -9.03 -4.14 17.38
CA LEU A 381 -9.41 -2.85 17.93
C LEU A 381 -10.65 -2.91 18.84
N LYS A 382 -11.57 -3.89 18.64
CA LYS A 382 -12.76 -4.07 19.48
C LYS A 382 -12.50 -4.75 20.83
N GLY A 383 -11.48 -5.59 20.93
CA GLY A 383 -11.18 -6.39 22.12
C GLY A 383 -10.65 -5.61 23.33
N SER A 384 -10.43 -4.29 23.18
CA SER A 384 -9.72 -3.42 24.14
C SER A 384 -10.56 -2.85 25.30
N SER A 385 -11.88 -3.08 25.35
CA SER A 385 -12.71 -2.31 26.28
C SER A 385 -12.76 -2.85 27.71
N LYS A 386 -12.17 -4.00 28.02
CA LYS A 386 -12.26 -4.64 29.37
C LYS A 386 -10.95 -5.01 30.04
N ALA A 387 -9.80 -4.91 29.39
CA ALA A 387 -8.52 -5.23 30.00
C ALA A 387 -7.54 -4.05 29.91
N CYS A 388 -7.46 -3.27 30.95
CA CYS A 388 -6.65 -2.05 31.08
C CYS A 388 -5.12 -2.26 30.96
N HIS A 389 -4.65 -3.51 30.79
CA HIS A 389 -3.24 -3.88 30.61
C HIS A 389 -2.96 -4.75 29.39
N MET A 390 -3.93 -4.92 28.47
CA MET A 390 -3.72 -5.71 27.27
C MET A 390 -2.72 -5.04 26.33
N ASN A 391 -1.66 -5.74 26.15
CA ASN A 391 -0.44 -5.52 25.41
C ASN A 391 -0.53 -4.49 24.24
N LYS A 392 0.02 -3.29 24.47
CA LYS A 392 0.09 -2.15 23.53
C LYS A 392 0.69 -2.55 22.16
N SER A 393 1.51 -3.58 22.14
CA SER A 393 2.11 -4.15 20.91
C SER A 393 1.07 -4.64 19.90
N ARG A 394 -0.11 -5.06 20.33
CA ARG A 394 -1.17 -5.57 19.44
C ARG A 394 -1.75 -4.52 18.50
N TYR A 395 -1.90 -3.30 18.99
CA TYR A 395 -2.44 -2.23 18.15
C TYR A 395 -1.50 -1.91 17.00
N MET A 396 -0.19 -1.95 17.26
CA MET A 396 0.81 -1.67 16.23
C MET A 396 0.82 -2.71 15.12
N LEU A 397 0.55 -3.99 15.48
CA LEU A 397 0.41 -5.06 14.47
C LEU A 397 -0.80 -4.84 13.56
N ALA A 398 -1.84 -4.12 14.02
CA ALA A 398 -2.93 -3.70 13.13
C ALA A 398 -2.48 -2.72 12.05
N GLY A 399 -1.36 -2.02 12.23
CA GLY A 399 -0.72 -1.21 11.19
C GLY A 399 -0.31 -2.01 9.97
N ALA A 400 0.04 -3.30 10.13
CA ALA A 400 0.26 -4.19 8.98
C ALA A 400 -0.98 -4.32 8.09
N GLY A 401 -2.19 -4.28 8.68
CA GLY A 401 -3.43 -4.28 7.92
C GLY A 401 -3.66 -2.99 7.15
N LEU A 402 -3.30 -1.84 7.71
CA LEU A 402 -3.31 -0.56 6.99
C LEU A 402 -2.36 -0.63 5.79
N ALA A 403 -1.15 -1.13 5.98
CA ALA A 403 -0.16 -1.30 4.92
C ALA A 403 -0.65 -2.23 3.79
N VAL A 404 -1.30 -3.35 4.13
CA VAL A 404 -1.94 -4.27 3.17
C VAL A 404 -3.02 -3.58 2.36
N MET A 405 -3.87 -2.75 2.98
CA MET A 405 -4.91 -1.99 2.28
C MET A 405 -4.31 -0.95 1.35
N VAL A 406 -3.32 -0.18 1.81
CA VAL A 406 -2.63 0.84 1.00
C VAL A 406 -1.96 0.20 -0.21
N TYR A 407 -1.24 -0.92 -0.04
CA TYR A 407 -0.65 -1.68 -1.13
C TYR A 407 -1.69 -2.08 -2.18
N SER A 408 -2.82 -2.61 -1.76
CA SER A 408 -3.85 -3.10 -2.67
C SER A 408 -4.57 -1.98 -3.42
N ILE A 409 -4.78 -0.82 -2.77
CA ILE A 409 -5.37 0.36 -3.43
C ILE A 409 -4.36 0.93 -4.43
N GLN A 410 -3.12 1.13 -4.04
CA GLN A 410 -2.07 1.62 -4.94
C GLN A 410 -1.85 0.68 -6.12
N GLY A 411 -1.98 -0.63 -5.90
CA GLY A 411 -1.91 -1.67 -6.93
C GLY A 411 -2.96 -1.57 -8.05
N THR A 412 -3.95 -0.67 -7.95
CA THR A 412 -4.90 -0.38 -9.05
C THR A 412 -4.22 0.28 -10.25
N ALA A 413 -3.05 0.88 -10.08
CA ALA A 413 -2.28 1.44 -11.18
C ALA A 413 -0.78 1.12 -11.09
N GLU A 414 -0.43 0.03 -10.39
CA GLU A 414 0.93 -0.44 -10.18
C GLU A 414 1.07 -1.93 -10.47
N MET A 415 2.33 -2.39 -10.50
CA MET A 415 2.67 -3.76 -10.85
C MET A 415 2.80 -4.67 -9.64
N LEU A 416 2.46 -5.95 -9.81
CA LEU A 416 2.88 -6.99 -8.89
C LEU A 416 4.34 -7.37 -9.17
N GLU A 417 5.19 -7.27 -8.15
CA GLU A 417 6.63 -7.43 -8.30
C GLU A 417 7.24 -8.35 -7.25
N VAL A 418 8.36 -8.96 -7.60
CA VAL A 418 9.12 -9.86 -6.72
C VAL A 418 9.69 -9.19 -5.48
N ILE A 419 9.78 -7.86 -5.45
CA ILE A 419 10.29 -7.07 -4.32
C ILE A 419 9.18 -6.78 -3.30
N THR A 420 8.03 -6.30 -3.77
CA THR A 420 6.98 -5.79 -2.89
C THR A 420 5.96 -6.84 -2.46
N PHE A 421 5.69 -7.84 -3.30
CA PHE A 421 4.70 -8.87 -3.00
C PHE A 421 5.09 -9.82 -1.83
N PRO A 422 6.35 -10.23 -1.66
CA PRO A 422 6.76 -10.96 -0.45
C PRO A 422 6.53 -10.16 0.82
N ILE A 423 6.76 -8.84 0.79
CA ILE A 423 6.49 -7.96 1.94
C ILE A 423 5.00 -7.95 2.27
N PHE A 424 4.13 -7.88 1.26
CA PHE A 424 2.68 -8.01 1.43
C PHE A 424 2.32 -9.34 2.13
N PHE A 425 2.94 -10.47 1.76
CA PHE A 425 2.72 -11.77 2.42
C PHE A 425 3.26 -11.79 3.85
N CYS A 426 4.39 -11.14 4.14
CA CYS A 426 4.89 -10.95 5.50
C CYS A 426 3.90 -10.16 6.36
N LEU A 427 3.34 -9.08 5.84
CA LEU A 427 2.33 -8.28 6.54
C LEU A 427 1.06 -9.07 6.83
N LEU A 428 0.61 -9.91 5.90
CA LEU A 428 -0.50 -10.86 6.12
C LEU A 428 -0.15 -11.89 7.22
N ALA A 429 1.09 -12.39 7.23
CA ALA A 429 1.56 -13.32 8.26
C ALA A 429 1.59 -12.65 9.65
N MET A 430 2.04 -11.40 9.75
CA MET A 430 2.00 -10.60 10.99
C MET A 430 0.57 -10.46 11.52
N LEU A 431 -0.40 -10.17 10.65
CA LEU A 431 -1.81 -10.09 11.03
C LEU A 431 -2.34 -11.42 11.58
N ASN A 432 -1.96 -12.55 10.98
CA ASN A 432 -2.39 -13.87 11.44
C ASN A 432 -1.75 -14.25 12.79
N CYS A 433 -0.45 -13.98 12.98
CA CYS A 433 0.24 -14.24 14.24
C CYS A 433 -0.37 -13.48 15.41
N SER A 434 -0.71 -12.22 15.20
CA SER A 434 -1.32 -11.40 16.25
C SER A 434 -2.65 -11.97 16.73
N THR A 435 -3.41 -12.66 15.86
CA THR A 435 -4.68 -13.31 16.22
C THR A 435 -4.49 -14.50 17.17
N LYS A 436 -3.41 -15.27 16.97
CA LYS A 436 -3.11 -16.44 17.82
C LYS A 436 -2.70 -16.02 19.22
N ASN A 437 -1.87 -15.00 19.34
CA ASN A 437 -1.42 -14.47 20.63
C ASN A 437 -2.61 -13.98 21.49
N ILE A 438 -3.63 -13.38 20.86
CA ILE A 438 -4.87 -12.96 21.55
C ILE A 438 -5.60 -14.15 22.17
N ASN A 439 -5.70 -15.24 21.43
CA ASN A 439 -6.46 -16.42 21.90
C ASN A 439 -5.73 -17.13 23.05
N ILE A 440 -4.39 -17.18 23.00
CA ILE A 440 -3.57 -17.79 24.07
C ILE A 440 -3.67 -16.98 25.36
N GLU A 441 -3.55 -15.65 25.29
CA GLU A 441 -3.62 -14.79 26.47
C GLU A 441 -5.04 -14.75 27.08
N LYS A 442 -6.11 -14.87 26.27
CA LYS A 442 -7.47 -15.03 26.79
C LYS A 442 -7.60 -16.33 27.57
N GLN A 443 -7.05 -17.43 27.05
CA GLN A 443 -7.08 -18.71 27.75
C GLN A 443 -6.27 -18.71 29.05
N GLU A 444 -5.17 -17.95 29.11
CA GLU A 444 -4.36 -17.79 30.32
C GLU A 444 -5.05 -16.90 31.37
N VAL A 445 -5.81 -15.88 30.95
CA VAL A 445 -6.61 -15.04 31.85
C VAL A 445 -7.81 -15.82 32.38
N ASP A 446 -8.55 -16.51 31.51
CA ASP A 446 -9.72 -17.31 31.89
C ASP A 446 -9.31 -18.47 32.83
N LYS A 447 -8.11 -19.07 32.68
CA LYS A 447 -7.57 -20.06 33.62
C LYS A 447 -7.25 -19.44 34.97
N LYS A 448 -6.64 -18.25 35.01
CA LYS A 448 -6.32 -17.59 36.31
C LYS A 448 -7.57 -17.13 37.05
N GLU A 449 -8.68 -16.80 36.34
CA GLU A 449 -9.96 -16.47 36.97
C GLU A 449 -10.73 -17.73 37.46
N THR A 450 -10.44 -18.90 36.90
CA THR A 450 -11.02 -20.21 37.40
C THR A 450 -10.23 -20.84 38.50
N ASP A 451 -8.97 -20.45 38.71
CA ASP A 451 -8.10 -20.97 39.79
C ASP A 451 -8.13 -20.09 41.07
N ILE A 452 -8.98 -19.02 41.10
CA ILE A 452 -9.31 -18.18 42.26
C ILE A 452 -10.75 -18.48 42.70
#